data_61c294d3b318bb684bbce09ec29c2f28
#
_entry.id   61c294d3b318bb684bbce09ec29c2f28
#
_cell.length_a   1.000
_cell.length_b   1.000
_cell.length_c   1.000
_cell.angle_alpha   90.00
_cell.angle_beta   90.00
_cell.angle_gamma   90.00
#
_symmetry.space_group_name_H-M   'P 1'
#
loop_
_entity.id
_entity.type
_entity.pdbx_description
1 polymer ?
#
loop_
_entity_poly.entity_id
_entity_poly.type
_entity_poly.pdbx_seq_one_letter_code
_entity_poly.pdbx_strand_id
1 'polypeptide(L)'
;MKLVRAALLCSLAAGAWAQVNVGEQKPEATLPFKMTTVATFGLPWRLAFLPDGHMLVTEKIGPIWLVSPQGEKIAHLSGSPPVYWQGQNGMLGVYVSPNYGTDQSIYLTYIEPGDYGGGQVLARAKLITGRVPRLENLTVLWRQMPRGKGGQAGGQVVFSPDGQYLYMTVGDRQRMTPAQDPDQPVGKILRLTLDGKPVPGNPNFGKTGAATIALIDPPRDTELAKTAKPVSTYTFPGPNLTPAETWATGFRAPYGLALSPTGELWEVEHGPRGGDELNLIQKGKNYGWPVASFGKNYNEVSIPSHDSRPEFTKPALYWTPVIAPGNLMFYRGTKTFPQWDGSGFISGLGSMSLNRIVFDGKGGAKTAERWDVGKRIRDVEQGPDGSLWMLEDANPGALIHVTPK
;
A
#
# COMPACT_ATOMS: atom_id res chain seq x y z
N MET A 1 1.01 50.75 46.28
CA MET A 1 1.07 50.59 44.81
C MET A 1 1.61 49.23 44.50
N LYS A 2 0.76 48.28 44.18
CA LYS A 2 1.19 46.91 43.74
C LYS A 2 1.08 46.85 42.20
N LEU A 3 2.23 46.71 41.51
CA LEU A 3 2.26 46.50 40.10
C LEU A 3 1.91 45.02 39.79
N VAL A 4 0.79 44.81 39.10
CA VAL A 4 0.42 43.53 38.52
C VAL A 4 1.09 43.45 37.15
N ARG A 5 2.05 42.51 36.99
CA ARG A 5 2.60 42.17 35.68
C ARG A 5 1.66 41.15 35.04
N ALA A 6 1.00 41.56 33.98
CA ALA A 6 0.27 40.69 33.09
C ALA A 6 1.28 39.94 32.19
N ALA A 7 1.38 38.62 32.33
CA ALA A 7 2.13 37.79 31.41
C ALA A 7 1.23 37.49 30.19
N LEU A 8 1.62 38.03 29.03
CA LEU A 8 1.00 37.69 27.75
C LEU A 8 1.49 36.30 27.33
N LEU A 9 0.67 35.28 27.48
CA LEU A 9 0.90 33.95 26.87
C LEU A 9 0.57 34.08 25.37
N CYS A 10 1.60 34.25 24.54
CA CYS A 10 1.48 33.99 23.11
C CYS A 10 1.38 32.48 22.89
N SER A 11 0.18 31.98 22.71
CA SER A 11 -0.05 30.64 22.17
C SER A 11 0.38 30.64 20.71
N LEU A 12 1.57 30.10 20.42
CA LEU A 12 1.97 29.71 19.08
C LEU A 12 1.01 28.59 18.63
N ALA A 13 -0.04 28.92 17.94
CA ALA A 13 -0.80 27.95 17.17
C ALA A 13 0.14 27.38 16.12
N ALA A 14 0.65 26.17 16.34
CA ALA A 14 1.27 25.38 15.29
C ALA A 14 0.17 25.21 14.23
N GLY A 15 0.31 25.90 13.10
CA GLY A 15 -0.61 25.78 11.97
C GLY A 15 -0.58 24.33 11.50
N ALA A 16 -1.61 23.56 11.86
CA ALA A 16 -1.85 22.27 11.24
C ALA A 16 -2.00 22.54 9.73
N TRP A 17 -1.21 21.86 8.92
CA TRP A 17 -1.36 21.92 7.47
C TRP A 17 -2.79 21.48 7.15
N ALA A 18 -3.54 22.37 6.51
CA ALA A 18 -4.92 22.08 6.15
C ALA A 18 -4.92 20.98 5.08
N GLN A 19 -5.85 20.06 5.22
CA GLN A 19 -6.20 19.10 4.19
C GLN A 19 -6.42 19.79 2.84
N VAL A 20 -5.74 19.35 1.77
CA VAL A 20 -5.71 20.06 0.48
C VAL A 20 -5.97 19.10 -0.67
N ASN A 21 -6.89 19.52 -1.57
CA ASN A 21 -6.97 18.89 -2.90
C ASN A 21 -5.77 19.32 -3.75
N VAL A 22 -5.00 18.36 -4.19
CA VAL A 22 -3.81 18.58 -5.02
C VAL A 22 -3.93 17.95 -6.41
N GLY A 23 -5.12 17.46 -6.79
CA GLY A 23 -5.37 16.80 -8.06
C GLY A 23 -5.12 17.69 -9.29
N GLU A 24 -5.26 19.00 -9.14
CA GLU A 24 -5.02 19.98 -10.21
C GLU A 24 -3.56 20.46 -10.30
N GLN A 25 -2.62 19.88 -9.53
CA GLN A 25 -1.22 20.25 -9.62
C GLN A 25 -0.71 19.99 -11.05
N LYS A 26 -0.20 21.06 -11.66
CA LYS A 26 0.40 20.98 -13.01
C LYS A 26 1.74 20.25 -12.95
N PRO A 27 2.08 19.47 -13.99
CA PRO A 27 3.40 18.85 -14.06
C PRO A 27 4.48 19.90 -14.34
N GLU A 28 5.70 19.59 -13.89
CA GLU A 28 6.90 20.34 -14.22
C GLU A 28 7.16 20.29 -15.74
N ALA A 29 7.64 21.40 -16.30
CA ALA A 29 7.93 21.52 -17.73
C ALA A 29 9.04 20.57 -18.22
N THR A 30 9.92 20.16 -17.31
CA THR A 30 11.08 19.29 -17.64
C THR A 30 11.30 18.26 -16.54
N LEU A 31 11.79 17.08 -16.96
CA LEU A 31 12.25 16.07 -16.01
C LEU A 31 13.67 16.43 -15.51
N PRO A 32 13.98 16.41 -14.21
CA PRO A 32 15.34 16.64 -13.70
C PRO A 32 16.23 15.39 -13.78
N PHE A 33 15.73 14.30 -14.35
CA PHE A 33 16.38 13.00 -14.43
C PHE A 33 16.24 12.39 -15.83
N LYS A 34 17.06 11.35 -16.10
CA LYS A 34 16.93 10.46 -17.26
C LYS A 34 16.16 9.21 -16.87
N MET A 35 15.42 8.66 -17.81
CA MET A 35 14.73 7.36 -17.68
C MET A 35 15.27 6.42 -18.75
N THR A 36 15.78 5.27 -18.36
CA THR A 36 16.31 4.24 -19.26
C THR A 36 15.56 2.93 -19.03
N THR A 37 14.87 2.43 -20.03
CA THR A 37 14.30 1.08 -19.99
C THR A 37 15.43 0.06 -20.08
N VAL A 38 15.55 -0.81 -19.08
CA VAL A 38 16.61 -1.81 -18.99
C VAL A 38 16.12 -3.24 -19.24
N ALA A 39 14.85 -3.52 -18.94
CA ALA A 39 14.20 -4.80 -19.21
C ALA A 39 12.68 -4.62 -19.36
N THR A 40 11.98 -5.69 -19.76
CA THR A 40 10.52 -5.74 -19.82
C THR A 40 9.99 -7.02 -19.19
N PHE A 41 8.77 -6.95 -18.64
CA PHE A 41 8.11 -8.04 -17.92
C PHE A 41 6.63 -8.16 -18.30
N GLY A 42 6.01 -9.30 -18.04
CA GLY A 42 4.58 -9.51 -18.25
C GLY A 42 3.74 -8.95 -17.12
N LEU A 43 3.23 -7.71 -17.21
CA LEU A 43 2.48 -7.02 -16.16
C LEU A 43 3.27 -6.97 -14.83
N PRO A 44 4.42 -6.29 -14.77
CA PRO A 44 5.20 -6.20 -13.54
C PRO A 44 4.42 -5.48 -12.45
N TRP A 45 4.58 -5.94 -11.18
CA TRP A 45 3.79 -5.40 -10.08
C TRP A 45 4.63 -4.78 -8.96
N ARG A 46 5.64 -5.49 -8.46
CA ARG A 46 6.48 -5.04 -7.34
C ARG A 46 7.96 -5.32 -7.62
N LEU A 47 8.80 -4.37 -7.20
CA LEU A 47 10.25 -4.47 -7.19
C LEU A 47 10.75 -4.51 -5.75
N ALA A 48 11.72 -5.39 -5.44
CA ALA A 48 12.45 -5.37 -4.17
C ALA A 48 13.93 -5.61 -4.40
N PHE A 49 14.79 -4.84 -3.71
CA PHE A 49 16.24 -5.04 -3.76
C PHE A 49 16.70 -6.03 -2.70
N LEU A 50 17.56 -6.95 -3.11
CA LEU A 50 18.35 -7.80 -2.20
C LEU A 50 19.58 -7.03 -1.69
N PRO A 51 20.17 -7.41 -0.55
CA PRO A 51 21.34 -6.72 0.01
C PRO A 51 22.56 -6.68 -0.90
N ASP A 52 22.69 -7.60 -1.84
CA ASP A 52 23.77 -7.67 -2.83
C ASP A 52 23.52 -6.85 -4.10
N GLY A 53 22.39 -6.13 -4.14
CA GLY A 53 21.97 -5.29 -5.25
C GLY A 53 21.16 -5.98 -6.34
N HIS A 54 21.02 -7.31 -6.30
CA HIS A 54 20.04 -7.98 -7.17
C HIS A 54 18.61 -7.51 -6.85
N MET A 55 17.72 -7.73 -7.78
CA MET A 55 16.31 -7.36 -7.64
C MET A 55 15.40 -8.58 -7.79
N LEU A 56 14.28 -8.53 -7.09
CA LEU A 56 13.13 -9.40 -7.35
C LEU A 56 12.04 -8.58 -8.00
N VAL A 57 11.50 -9.05 -9.11
CA VAL A 57 10.37 -8.42 -9.81
C VAL A 57 9.23 -9.42 -9.91
N THR A 58 8.06 -9.08 -9.35
CA THR A 58 6.85 -9.89 -9.50
C THR A 58 6.11 -9.52 -10.78
N GLU A 59 5.60 -10.53 -11.47
CA GLU A 59 4.62 -10.37 -12.55
C GLU A 59 3.23 -10.76 -12.01
N LYS A 60 2.25 -9.93 -12.23
CA LYS A 60 0.88 -10.12 -11.76
C LYS A 60 0.29 -11.49 -12.10
N ILE A 61 0.73 -12.07 -13.20
CA ILE A 61 0.29 -13.40 -13.68
C ILE A 61 0.89 -14.57 -12.91
N GLY A 62 1.86 -14.33 -11.99
CA GLY A 62 2.43 -15.34 -11.08
C GLY A 62 3.93 -15.39 -10.97
N PRO A 63 4.72 -15.30 -12.05
CA PRO A 63 6.18 -15.38 -12.00
C PRO A 63 6.82 -14.33 -11.09
N ILE A 64 7.94 -14.71 -10.49
CA ILE A 64 8.84 -13.82 -9.75
C ILE A 64 10.22 -13.96 -10.40
N TRP A 65 10.78 -12.85 -10.85
CA TRP A 65 12.07 -12.83 -11.52
C TRP A 65 13.20 -12.43 -10.58
N LEU A 66 14.32 -13.14 -10.67
CA LEU A 66 15.61 -12.65 -10.20
C LEU A 66 16.23 -11.82 -11.31
N VAL A 67 16.68 -10.61 -10.97
CA VAL A 67 17.19 -9.60 -11.90
C VAL A 67 18.53 -9.11 -11.39
N SER A 68 19.49 -8.87 -12.29
CA SER A 68 20.83 -8.37 -11.93
C SER A 68 20.79 -6.93 -11.41
N PRO A 69 21.84 -6.44 -10.74
CA PRO A 69 21.95 -5.03 -10.35
C PRO A 69 21.90 -4.05 -11.53
N GLN A 70 22.16 -4.51 -12.75
CA GLN A 70 22.07 -3.71 -13.98
C GLN A 70 20.69 -3.77 -14.64
N GLY A 71 19.76 -4.56 -14.08
CA GLY A 71 18.39 -4.71 -14.58
C GLY A 71 18.20 -5.85 -15.58
N GLU A 72 19.18 -6.74 -15.77
CA GLU A 72 19.06 -7.89 -16.68
C GLU A 72 18.30 -9.04 -16.02
N LYS A 73 17.37 -9.63 -16.76
CA LYS A 73 16.62 -10.82 -16.31
C LYS A 73 17.54 -12.02 -16.23
N ILE A 74 17.70 -12.59 -15.03
CA ILE A 74 18.55 -13.80 -14.83
C ILE A 74 17.69 -15.05 -15.02
N ALA A 75 16.67 -15.22 -14.20
CA ALA A 75 15.74 -16.35 -14.26
C ALA A 75 14.46 -16.06 -13.46
N HIS A 76 13.37 -16.74 -13.78
CA HIS A 76 12.23 -16.77 -12.87
C HIS A 76 12.44 -17.82 -11.78
N LEU A 77 11.94 -17.53 -10.58
CA LEU A 77 12.05 -18.43 -9.44
C LEU A 77 11.10 -19.62 -9.61
N SER A 78 11.61 -20.84 -9.48
CA SER A 78 10.75 -22.00 -9.30
C SER A 78 10.16 -22.03 -7.88
N GLY A 79 9.01 -22.69 -7.68
CA GLY A 79 8.33 -22.76 -6.39
C GLY A 79 7.47 -21.54 -6.06
N SER A 80 7.23 -20.64 -7.00
CA SER A 80 6.22 -19.57 -6.86
C SER A 80 4.82 -20.16 -6.66
N PRO A 81 4.00 -19.60 -5.74
CA PRO A 81 2.66 -20.13 -5.47
C PRO A 81 1.71 -19.89 -6.66
N PRO A 82 0.68 -20.74 -6.84
CA PRO A 82 -0.39 -20.45 -7.77
C PRO A 82 -1.18 -19.22 -7.34
N VAL A 83 -1.55 -18.39 -8.30
CA VAL A 83 -2.30 -17.15 -8.04
C VAL A 83 -3.63 -17.13 -8.78
N TYR A 84 -4.63 -16.52 -8.15
CA TYR A 84 -5.89 -16.20 -8.80
C TYR A 84 -5.70 -14.92 -9.62
N TRP A 85 -5.41 -15.08 -10.91
CA TRP A 85 -5.24 -13.95 -11.83
C TRP A 85 -6.52 -13.65 -12.58
N GLN A 86 -7.23 -12.60 -12.14
CA GLN A 86 -8.40 -12.05 -12.82
C GLN A 86 -8.56 -10.57 -12.43
N GLY A 87 -8.70 -9.69 -13.42
CA GLY A 87 -8.87 -8.26 -13.19
C GLY A 87 -7.68 -7.66 -12.41
N GLN A 88 -7.92 -7.14 -11.20
CA GLN A 88 -6.89 -6.56 -10.35
C GLN A 88 -6.17 -7.59 -9.44
N ASN A 89 -6.56 -8.86 -9.51
CA ASN A 89 -5.99 -9.92 -8.69
C ASN A 89 -4.75 -10.54 -9.36
N GLY A 90 -3.95 -11.27 -8.59
CA GLY A 90 -2.75 -11.98 -9.06
C GLY A 90 -1.67 -12.06 -8.02
N MET A 91 -0.43 -12.20 -8.47
CA MET A 91 0.76 -11.96 -7.64
C MET A 91 0.83 -10.46 -7.36
N LEU A 92 1.05 -10.09 -6.11
CA LEU A 92 1.14 -8.70 -5.68
C LEU A 92 2.57 -8.35 -5.29
N GLY A 93 2.89 -8.41 -4.00
CA GLY A 93 4.15 -7.91 -3.46
C GLY A 93 5.20 -8.97 -3.20
N VAL A 94 6.46 -8.57 -3.26
CA VAL A 94 7.63 -9.29 -2.72
C VAL A 94 8.39 -8.33 -1.81
N TYR A 95 8.77 -8.81 -0.62
CA TYR A 95 9.41 -8.01 0.41
C TYR A 95 10.56 -8.81 1.04
N VAL A 96 11.72 -8.19 1.17
CA VAL A 96 12.90 -8.82 1.75
C VAL A 96 12.79 -8.77 3.28
N SER A 97 12.99 -9.92 3.93
CA SER A 97 12.98 -10.01 5.39
C SER A 97 13.96 -9.02 6.02
N PRO A 98 13.62 -8.35 7.15
CA PRO A 98 14.59 -7.55 7.90
C PRO A 98 15.77 -8.42 8.41
N ASN A 99 15.59 -9.74 8.51
CA ASN A 99 16.59 -10.68 8.93
C ASN A 99 17.22 -11.47 7.76
N TYR A 100 17.07 -10.99 6.52
CA TYR A 100 17.49 -11.71 5.31
C TYR A 100 18.94 -12.22 5.34
N GLY A 101 19.84 -11.45 5.94
CA GLY A 101 21.25 -11.86 6.08
C GLY A 101 21.46 -13.19 6.83
N THR A 102 20.51 -13.56 7.68
CA THR A 102 20.57 -14.82 8.48
C THR A 102 19.58 -15.87 8.00
N ASP A 103 18.37 -15.47 7.63
CA ASP A 103 17.29 -16.41 7.31
C ASP A 103 17.02 -16.58 5.81
N GLN A 104 17.56 -15.70 4.97
CA GLN A 104 17.34 -15.66 3.52
C GLN A 104 15.84 -15.67 3.15
N SER A 105 15.00 -15.15 4.03
CA SER A 105 13.55 -15.15 3.85
C SER A 105 13.07 -13.95 3.03
N ILE A 106 12.05 -14.19 2.23
CA ILE A 106 11.24 -13.17 1.60
C ILE A 106 9.77 -13.37 1.99
N TYR A 107 9.02 -12.29 1.98
CA TYR A 107 7.58 -12.30 2.18
C TYR A 107 6.88 -12.03 0.85
N LEU A 108 5.78 -12.71 0.62
CA LEU A 108 4.96 -12.58 -0.58
C LEU A 108 3.53 -12.21 -0.18
N THR A 109 2.93 -11.31 -0.94
CA THR A 109 1.49 -11.11 -0.93
C THR A 109 0.93 -11.46 -2.31
N TYR A 110 -0.16 -12.18 -2.34
CA TYR A 110 -0.82 -12.62 -3.57
C TYR A 110 -2.29 -12.96 -3.30
N ILE A 111 -3.05 -13.14 -4.36
CA ILE A 111 -4.41 -13.63 -4.27
C ILE A 111 -4.41 -15.14 -4.52
N GLU A 112 -4.66 -15.88 -3.45
CA GLU A 112 -4.77 -17.34 -3.47
C GLU A 112 -6.13 -17.75 -4.07
N PRO A 113 -6.16 -18.72 -5.03
CA PRO A 113 -7.40 -19.24 -5.58
C PRO A 113 -8.31 -19.89 -4.53
N GLY A 114 -9.61 -19.83 -4.73
CA GLY A 114 -10.62 -20.53 -3.94
C GLY A 114 -11.89 -20.77 -4.74
N ASP A 115 -12.80 -21.55 -4.20
CA ASP A 115 -14.01 -22.03 -4.90
C ASP A 115 -14.95 -20.90 -5.36
N TYR A 116 -14.87 -19.71 -4.73
CA TYR A 116 -15.74 -18.57 -5.01
C TYR A 116 -14.97 -17.30 -5.43
N GLY A 117 -13.76 -17.43 -5.94
CA GLY A 117 -12.85 -16.34 -6.29
C GLY A 117 -11.53 -16.46 -5.54
N GLY A 118 -10.97 -15.36 -5.07
CA GLY A 118 -9.69 -15.38 -4.38
C GLY A 118 -9.68 -14.63 -3.06
N GLY A 119 -8.66 -14.88 -2.25
CA GLY A 119 -8.39 -14.16 -1.01
C GLY A 119 -6.92 -13.74 -0.92
N GLN A 120 -6.66 -12.58 -0.34
CA GLN A 120 -5.30 -12.11 -0.12
C GLN A 120 -4.59 -13.02 0.89
N VAL A 121 -3.31 -13.26 0.63
CA VAL A 121 -2.44 -14.08 1.46
C VAL A 121 -1.17 -13.29 1.79
N LEU A 122 -0.65 -13.48 3.00
CA LEU A 122 0.73 -13.22 3.38
C LEU A 122 1.45 -14.56 3.53
N ALA A 123 2.53 -14.77 2.80
CA ALA A 123 3.36 -15.96 2.90
C ALA A 123 4.82 -15.59 3.11
N ARG A 124 5.60 -16.51 3.66
CA ARG A 124 7.06 -16.43 3.78
C ARG A 124 7.69 -17.62 3.09
N ALA A 125 8.80 -17.39 2.40
CA ALA A 125 9.59 -18.45 1.78
C ALA A 125 11.09 -18.16 1.94
N LYS A 126 11.93 -19.20 1.89
CA LYS A 126 13.37 -19.05 1.78
C LYS A 126 13.74 -18.84 0.32
N LEU A 127 14.52 -17.80 0.02
CA LEU A 127 15.04 -17.53 -1.31
C LEU A 127 16.41 -18.20 -1.49
N ILE A 128 16.54 -19.02 -2.51
CA ILE A 128 17.81 -19.61 -2.94
C ILE A 128 18.19 -18.93 -4.26
N THR A 129 19.32 -18.20 -4.28
CA THR A 129 19.80 -17.41 -5.44
C THR A 129 20.87 -18.13 -6.27
N GLY A 130 21.22 -19.39 -5.97
CA GLY A 130 22.24 -20.17 -6.68
C GLY A 130 21.93 -20.41 -8.17
N ARG A 131 22.64 -21.37 -8.79
CA ARG A 131 22.56 -21.69 -10.23
C ARG A 131 21.12 -21.89 -10.75
N VAL A 132 20.22 -22.40 -9.91
CA VAL A 132 18.78 -22.53 -10.20
C VAL A 132 18.04 -21.80 -9.10
N PRO A 133 17.65 -20.52 -9.32
CA PRO A 133 16.98 -19.73 -8.29
C PRO A 133 15.57 -20.28 -8.01
N ARG A 134 15.23 -20.35 -6.72
CA ARG A 134 13.95 -20.95 -6.31
C ARG A 134 13.51 -20.49 -4.93
N LEU A 135 12.24 -20.72 -4.66
CA LEU A 135 11.63 -20.59 -3.34
C LEU A 135 11.56 -21.97 -2.68
N GLU A 136 11.96 -22.02 -1.41
CA GLU A 136 11.83 -23.21 -0.56
C GLU A 136 11.01 -22.86 0.69
N ASN A 137 10.38 -23.88 1.27
CA ASN A 137 9.64 -23.78 2.54
C ASN A 137 8.56 -22.69 2.54
N LEU A 138 7.88 -22.49 1.41
CA LEU A 138 6.79 -21.50 1.33
C LEU A 138 5.71 -21.87 2.36
N THR A 139 5.46 -20.93 3.29
CA THR A 139 4.51 -21.07 4.38
C THR A 139 3.55 -19.91 4.37
N VAL A 140 2.25 -20.19 4.32
CA VAL A 140 1.22 -19.16 4.45
C VAL A 140 1.06 -18.78 5.92
N LEU A 141 1.26 -17.51 6.22
CA LEU A 141 1.22 -16.94 7.56
C LEU A 141 -0.15 -16.37 7.92
N TRP A 142 -0.82 -15.79 6.93
CA TRP A 142 -2.12 -15.17 7.08
C TRP A 142 -2.96 -15.31 5.81
N ARG A 143 -4.28 -15.45 5.96
CA ARG A 143 -5.26 -15.52 4.85
C ARG A 143 -6.45 -14.62 5.11
N GLN A 144 -6.83 -13.85 4.12
CA GLN A 144 -8.12 -13.20 4.08
C GLN A 144 -9.23 -14.25 3.91
N MET A 145 -10.11 -14.35 4.89
CA MET A 145 -11.32 -15.15 4.80
C MET A 145 -12.56 -14.27 5.05
N PRO A 146 -13.67 -14.54 4.37
CA PRO A 146 -13.87 -15.49 3.29
C PRO A 146 -13.20 -15.05 1.99
N ARG A 147 -12.79 -16.02 1.17
CA ARG A 147 -12.42 -15.78 -0.23
C ARG A 147 -13.65 -15.37 -1.02
N GLY A 148 -13.48 -14.65 -2.15
CA GLY A 148 -14.60 -14.24 -2.98
C GLY A 148 -14.17 -13.34 -4.13
N LYS A 149 -15.15 -12.87 -4.88
CA LYS A 149 -14.96 -11.94 -5.99
C LYS A 149 -14.48 -10.56 -5.49
N GLY A 150 -14.05 -9.75 -6.43
CA GLY A 150 -13.61 -8.37 -6.23
C GLY A 150 -12.10 -8.19 -6.41
N GLY A 151 -11.73 -7.02 -6.88
CA GLY A 151 -10.37 -6.51 -6.97
C GLY A 151 -9.92 -5.78 -5.68
N GLN A 152 -9.11 -4.73 -5.82
CA GLN A 152 -8.73 -3.82 -4.72
C GLN A 152 -8.13 -4.57 -3.53
N ALA A 153 -7.09 -5.36 -3.79
CA ALA A 153 -6.52 -6.23 -2.77
C ALA A 153 -5.65 -5.49 -1.74
N GLY A 154 -4.92 -4.44 -2.15
CA GLY A 154 -3.85 -3.87 -1.34
C GLY A 154 -2.59 -4.73 -1.43
N GLY A 155 -2.18 -5.34 -0.33
CA GLY A 155 -1.05 -6.29 -0.30
C GLY A 155 0.30 -5.64 -0.09
N GLN A 156 0.35 -4.38 0.35
CA GLN A 156 1.59 -3.73 0.74
C GLN A 156 2.05 -4.19 2.11
N VAL A 157 3.36 -4.41 2.24
CA VAL A 157 4.00 -4.77 3.52
C VAL A 157 5.14 -3.80 3.79
N VAL A 158 5.19 -3.30 5.02
CA VAL A 158 6.35 -2.58 5.56
C VAL A 158 6.72 -3.16 6.92
N PHE A 159 8.01 -3.43 7.11
CA PHE A 159 8.53 -3.93 8.38
C PHE A 159 8.78 -2.79 9.35
N SER A 160 8.60 -3.07 10.65
CA SER A 160 8.99 -2.14 11.70
C SER A 160 10.49 -1.88 11.68
N PRO A 161 10.97 -0.69 12.12
CA PRO A 161 12.39 -0.37 12.12
C PRO A 161 13.25 -1.32 12.96
N ASP A 162 12.67 -1.92 14.00
CA ASP A 162 13.32 -2.92 14.85
C ASP A 162 13.25 -4.34 14.31
N GLY A 163 12.58 -4.53 13.14
CA GLY A 163 12.43 -5.83 12.49
C GLY A 163 11.58 -6.85 13.26
N GLN A 164 10.76 -6.43 14.24
CA GLN A 164 10.01 -7.37 15.09
C GLN A 164 8.60 -7.67 14.57
N TYR A 165 8.02 -6.79 13.75
CA TYR A 165 6.68 -6.93 13.20
C TYR A 165 6.57 -6.25 11.84
N LEU A 166 5.44 -6.43 11.22
CA LEU A 166 5.11 -5.79 9.94
C LEU A 166 3.72 -5.16 9.97
N TYR A 167 3.52 -4.18 9.12
CA TYR A 167 2.20 -3.70 8.72
C TYR A 167 1.86 -4.22 7.34
N MET A 168 0.59 -4.55 7.11
CA MET A 168 0.10 -5.03 5.82
C MET A 168 -1.24 -4.39 5.49
N THR A 169 -1.39 -3.90 4.25
CA THR A 169 -2.66 -3.39 3.75
C THR A 169 -3.54 -4.51 3.20
N VAL A 170 -4.83 -4.43 3.49
CA VAL A 170 -5.87 -5.29 2.92
C VAL A 170 -6.97 -4.39 2.38
N GLY A 171 -7.19 -4.39 1.06
CA GLY A 171 -8.22 -3.59 0.45
C GLY A 171 -9.63 -4.11 0.71
N ASP A 172 -10.64 -3.33 0.34
CA ASP A 172 -12.06 -3.65 0.60
C ASP A 172 -12.61 -4.75 -0.31
N ARG A 173 -11.84 -5.21 -1.28
CA ARG A 173 -12.23 -6.22 -2.28
C ARG A 173 -13.44 -5.80 -3.10
N GLN A 174 -13.63 -4.49 -3.29
CA GLN A 174 -14.81 -3.87 -3.92
C GLN A 174 -16.12 -4.18 -3.18
N ARG A 175 -16.07 -4.65 -1.94
CA ARG A 175 -17.25 -5.02 -1.13
C ARG A 175 -17.81 -3.87 -0.31
N MET A 176 -17.04 -2.79 -0.16
CA MET A 176 -17.44 -1.53 0.48
C MET A 176 -17.74 -1.67 1.97
N THR A 177 -19.01 -1.87 2.39
CA THR A 177 -19.44 -1.88 3.79
C THR A 177 -18.64 -2.78 4.73
N PRO A 178 -18.13 -3.96 4.33
CA PRO A 178 -17.25 -4.76 5.19
C PRO A 178 -15.96 -4.06 5.64
N ALA A 179 -15.54 -2.98 4.95
CA ALA A 179 -14.42 -2.17 5.42
C ALA A 179 -14.67 -1.52 6.79
N GLN A 180 -15.93 -1.34 7.19
CA GLN A 180 -16.34 -0.82 8.51
C GLN A 180 -16.63 -1.92 9.54
N ASP A 181 -16.74 -3.17 9.11
CA ASP A 181 -17.01 -4.29 10.00
C ASP A 181 -15.72 -4.71 10.74
N PRO A 182 -15.67 -4.67 12.08
CA PRO A 182 -14.48 -5.05 12.83
C PRO A 182 -14.15 -6.55 12.73
N ASP A 183 -15.10 -7.37 12.35
CA ASP A 183 -14.96 -8.83 12.28
C ASP A 183 -14.48 -9.31 10.90
N GLN A 184 -14.43 -8.39 9.91
CA GLN A 184 -14.00 -8.68 8.54
C GLN A 184 -12.61 -8.12 8.24
N PRO A 185 -11.71 -8.90 7.60
CA PRO A 185 -10.32 -8.48 7.39
C PRO A 185 -10.12 -7.50 6.23
N VAL A 186 -11.16 -7.17 5.48
CA VAL A 186 -11.09 -6.28 4.31
C VAL A 186 -11.19 -4.80 4.69
N GLY A 187 -10.54 -3.92 3.93
CA GLY A 187 -10.49 -2.48 4.20
C GLY A 187 -9.73 -2.14 5.49
N LYS A 188 -8.63 -2.85 5.75
CA LYS A 188 -7.83 -2.73 6.98
C LYS A 188 -6.34 -2.52 6.70
N ILE A 189 -5.66 -1.91 7.65
CA ILE A 189 -4.22 -2.09 7.84
C ILE A 189 -4.05 -2.99 9.05
N LEU A 190 -3.36 -4.11 8.85
CA LEU A 190 -3.05 -5.08 9.89
C LEU A 190 -1.65 -4.82 10.45
N ARG A 191 -1.43 -5.14 11.74
CA ARG A 191 -0.10 -5.19 12.35
C ARG A 191 0.12 -6.58 12.92
N LEU A 192 1.08 -7.29 12.31
CA LEU A 192 1.34 -8.71 12.54
C LEU A 192 2.79 -8.95 12.95
N THR A 193 3.03 -9.96 13.76
CA THR A 193 4.39 -10.48 13.95
C THR A 193 4.95 -11.02 12.63
N LEU A 194 6.24 -11.27 12.56
CA LEU A 194 6.87 -11.90 11.37
C LEU A 194 6.30 -13.30 11.06
N ASP A 195 5.57 -13.91 11.97
CA ASP A 195 4.86 -15.19 11.80
C ASP A 195 3.34 -15.03 11.58
N GLY A 196 2.89 -13.82 11.28
CA GLY A 196 1.49 -13.54 10.92
C GLY A 196 0.51 -13.57 12.10
N LYS A 197 0.96 -13.33 13.35
CA LYS A 197 0.12 -13.29 14.54
C LYS A 197 -0.15 -11.86 14.98
N PRO A 198 -1.26 -11.58 15.71
CA PRO A 198 -1.52 -10.28 16.30
C PRO A 198 -0.37 -9.83 17.21
N VAL A 199 0.02 -8.55 17.13
CA VAL A 199 1.10 -7.98 17.95
C VAL A 199 0.53 -7.41 19.25
N PRO A 200 1.12 -7.69 20.43
CA PRO A 200 0.80 -7.00 21.66
C PRO A 200 0.83 -5.48 21.47
N GLY A 201 -0.20 -4.81 21.98
CA GLY A 201 -0.35 -3.37 21.78
C GLY A 201 -1.16 -2.96 20.54
N ASN A 202 -1.67 -3.88 19.73
CA ASN A 202 -2.72 -3.57 18.76
C ASN A 202 -3.98 -3.04 19.48
N PRO A 203 -4.83 -2.21 18.84
CA PRO A 203 -5.98 -1.58 19.48
C PRO A 203 -6.90 -2.58 20.21
N ASN A 204 -7.10 -3.74 19.62
CA ASN A 204 -7.99 -4.79 20.13
C ASN A 204 -7.24 -6.11 20.41
N PHE A 205 -5.96 -6.03 20.77
CA PHE A 205 -5.16 -7.22 21.10
C PHE A 205 -5.88 -8.10 22.15
N GLY A 206 -5.94 -9.40 21.87
CA GLY A 206 -6.63 -10.38 22.74
C GLY A 206 -8.15 -10.50 22.50
N LYS A 207 -8.74 -9.65 21.67
CA LYS A 207 -10.16 -9.79 21.28
C LYS A 207 -10.33 -10.71 20.08
N THR A 208 -11.47 -11.37 20.03
CA THR A 208 -11.91 -12.17 18.90
C THR A 208 -13.19 -11.58 18.31
N GLY A 209 -13.38 -11.72 17.00
CA GLY A 209 -14.57 -11.33 16.31
C GLY A 209 -15.62 -12.46 16.24
N ALA A 210 -16.71 -12.20 15.50
CA ALA A 210 -17.76 -13.17 15.27
C ALA A 210 -17.20 -14.46 14.65
N ALA A 211 -17.64 -15.61 15.15
CA ALA A 211 -17.22 -16.92 14.64
C ALA A 211 -17.67 -17.18 13.20
N THR A 212 -18.77 -16.55 12.79
CA THR A 212 -19.33 -16.64 11.44
C THR A 212 -19.52 -15.25 10.88
N ILE A 213 -19.02 -14.99 9.68
CA ILE A 213 -19.15 -13.71 8.97
C ILE A 213 -19.80 -13.90 7.61
N ALA A 214 -20.43 -12.85 7.11
CA ALA A 214 -21.09 -12.83 5.82
C ALA A 214 -20.12 -12.51 4.68
N LEU A 215 -20.29 -13.16 3.53
CA LEU A 215 -19.66 -12.77 2.27
C LEU A 215 -20.70 -12.08 1.39
N ILE A 216 -20.42 -10.90 0.92
CA ILE A 216 -21.18 -10.21 -0.12
C ILE A 216 -20.38 -10.14 -1.42
N ASP A 217 -21.05 -10.19 -2.55
CA ASP A 217 -20.45 -9.85 -3.85
C ASP A 217 -20.25 -8.34 -3.96
N PRO A 218 -19.30 -7.87 -4.78
CA PRO A 218 -19.10 -6.44 -5.01
C PRO A 218 -20.38 -5.72 -5.44
N PRO A 219 -20.91 -4.77 -4.64
CA PRO A 219 -22.05 -3.95 -5.04
C PRO A 219 -21.63 -2.89 -6.06
N ARG A 220 -22.61 -2.31 -6.75
CA ARG A 220 -22.37 -1.28 -7.77
C ARG A 220 -21.93 0.07 -7.18
N ASP A 221 -22.43 0.39 -6.02
CA ASP A 221 -22.20 1.66 -5.33
C ASP A 221 -22.38 1.53 -3.81
N THR A 222 -22.04 2.58 -3.07
CA THR A 222 -22.07 2.60 -1.61
C THR A 222 -23.48 2.57 -1.01
N GLU A 223 -24.50 3.01 -1.74
CA GLU A 223 -25.90 2.93 -1.26
C GLU A 223 -26.41 1.47 -1.37
N LEU A 224 -26.16 0.82 -2.51
CA LEU A 224 -26.49 -0.60 -2.67
C LEU A 224 -25.72 -1.50 -1.70
N ALA A 225 -24.50 -1.09 -1.34
CA ALA A 225 -23.68 -1.82 -0.37
C ALA A 225 -24.36 -1.93 1.01
N LYS A 226 -25.14 -0.92 1.43
CA LYS A 226 -25.84 -0.90 2.73
C LYS A 226 -26.89 -2.01 2.87
N THR A 227 -27.43 -2.44 1.74
CA THR A 227 -28.53 -3.44 1.68
C THR A 227 -28.13 -4.71 0.93
N ALA A 228 -26.83 -4.87 0.61
CA ALA A 228 -26.31 -6.03 -0.07
C ALA A 228 -26.57 -7.31 0.74
N LYS A 229 -27.22 -8.29 0.09
CA LYS A 229 -27.48 -9.58 0.74
C LYS A 229 -26.24 -10.46 0.71
N PRO A 230 -25.96 -11.21 1.79
CA PRO A 230 -24.92 -12.24 1.77
C PRO A 230 -25.19 -13.28 0.65
N VAL A 231 -24.14 -13.60 -0.09
CA VAL A 231 -24.13 -14.70 -1.06
C VAL A 231 -23.71 -16.02 -0.40
N SER A 232 -22.97 -15.93 0.70
CA SER A 232 -22.62 -17.07 1.56
C SER A 232 -22.20 -16.56 2.95
N THR A 233 -21.96 -17.50 3.86
CA THR A 233 -21.34 -17.25 5.16
C THR A 233 -20.06 -18.07 5.28
N TYR A 234 -19.14 -17.61 6.11
CA TYR A 234 -17.91 -18.33 6.46
C TYR A 234 -17.81 -18.46 7.97
N THR A 235 -17.67 -19.71 8.43
CA THR A 235 -17.41 -20.01 9.85
C THR A 235 -15.92 -20.32 10.02
N PHE A 236 -15.25 -19.56 10.88
CA PHE A 236 -13.84 -19.79 11.19
C PHE A 236 -13.66 -21.14 11.89
N PRO A 237 -12.66 -21.95 11.51
CA PRO A 237 -12.35 -23.21 12.21
C PRO A 237 -11.77 -23.01 13.61
N GLY A 238 -11.41 -21.80 13.94
CA GLY A 238 -10.89 -21.34 15.23
C GLY A 238 -11.35 -19.91 15.51
N PRO A 239 -10.74 -19.21 16.47
CA PRO A 239 -11.12 -17.84 16.79
C PRO A 239 -10.89 -16.92 15.57
N ASN A 240 -11.83 -16.04 15.29
CA ASN A 240 -11.63 -14.94 14.36
C ASN A 240 -10.74 -13.88 14.98
N LEU A 241 -9.49 -13.82 14.56
CA LEU A 241 -8.48 -12.90 15.11
C LEU A 241 -8.48 -11.51 14.44
N THR A 242 -9.35 -11.26 13.48
CA THR A 242 -9.41 -9.99 12.74
C THR A 242 -9.36 -8.75 13.64
N PRO A 243 -10.15 -8.65 14.73
CA PRO A 243 -10.06 -7.47 15.61
C PRO A 243 -8.69 -7.30 16.24
N ALA A 244 -8.06 -8.39 16.67
CA ALA A 244 -6.74 -8.38 17.33
C ALA A 244 -5.59 -8.06 16.35
N GLU A 245 -5.75 -8.37 15.06
CA GLU A 245 -4.79 -8.12 13.98
C GLU A 245 -4.85 -6.67 13.47
N THR A 246 -6.02 -6.02 13.58
CA THR A 246 -6.31 -4.72 12.99
C THR A 246 -5.57 -3.59 13.70
N TRP A 247 -4.83 -2.78 12.93
CA TRP A 247 -4.19 -1.56 13.37
C TRP A 247 -5.04 -0.33 13.09
N ALA A 248 -5.60 -0.24 11.87
CA ALA A 248 -6.48 0.84 11.41
C ALA A 248 -7.53 0.29 10.42
N THR A 249 -8.64 1.00 10.22
CA THR A 249 -9.79 0.54 9.43
C THR A 249 -10.31 1.63 8.49
N GLY A 250 -11.16 1.24 7.53
CA GLY A 250 -11.85 2.19 6.66
C GLY A 250 -11.07 2.55 5.40
N PHE A 251 -10.41 1.58 4.75
CA PHE A 251 -9.65 1.74 3.51
C PHE A 251 -10.35 1.07 2.32
N ARG A 252 -10.15 1.66 1.13
CA ARG A 252 -10.69 1.15 -0.13
C ARG A 252 -9.67 0.29 -0.88
N ALA A 253 -8.63 0.90 -1.42
CA ALA A 253 -7.64 0.27 -2.29
C ALA A 253 -6.24 0.76 -1.96
N PRO A 254 -5.68 0.36 -0.79
CA PRO A 254 -4.42 0.85 -0.23
C PRO A 254 -3.23 0.16 -0.92
N TYR A 255 -2.68 0.78 -1.97
CA TYR A 255 -1.59 0.23 -2.77
C TYR A 255 -0.20 0.79 -2.44
N GLY A 256 -0.09 1.80 -1.58
CA GLY A 256 1.18 2.27 -1.06
C GLY A 256 1.19 2.29 0.46
N LEU A 257 2.29 1.86 1.07
CA LEU A 257 2.49 1.88 2.52
C LEU A 257 3.98 2.01 2.82
N ALA A 258 4.37 3.02 3.57
CA ALA A 258 5.78 3.26 3.89
C ALA A 258 5.97 3.93 5.25
N LEU A 259 7.12 3.68 5.88
CA LEU A 259 7.57 4.41 7.06
C LEU A 259 8.46 5.58 6.62
N SER A 260 8.10 6.79 7.08
CA SER A 260 8.92 7.98 6.88
C SER A 260 10.27 7.85 7.61
N PRO A 261 11.27 8.69 7.30
CA PRO A 261 12.51 8.74 8.06
C PRO A 261 12.32 9.05 9.55
N THR A 262 11.22 9.71 9.91
CA THR A 262 10.84 10.04 11.29
C THR A 262 10.04 8.95 11.99
N GLY A 263 9.72 7.84 11.28
CA GLY A 263 9.00 6.68 11.82
C GLY A 263 7.47 6.77 11.73
N GLU A 264 6.92 7.77 11.05
CA GLU A 264 5.50 7.88 10.78
C GLU A 264 5.09 6.87 9.70
N LEU A 265 3.97 6.18 9.92
CA LEU A 265 3.41 5.25 8.92
C LEU A 265 2.46 6.02 8.00
N TRP A 266 2.79 6.04 6.72
CA TRP A 266 2.01 6.68 5.67
C TRP A 266 1.45 5.66 4.69
N GLU A 267 0.25 5.92 4.23
CA GLU A 267 -0.46 5.09 3.27
C GLU A 267 -1.01 5.95 2.14
N VAL A 268 -1.07 5.40 0.91
CA VAL A 268 -1.74 6.02 -0.23
C VAL A 268 -2.68 5.04 -0.89
N GLU A 269 -3.92 5.51 -1.17
CA GLU A 269 -4.96 4.66 -1.74
C GLU A 269 -5.72 5.30 -2.89
N HIS A 270 -6.36 4.44 -3.69
CA HIS A 270 -7.30 4.87 -4.72
C HIS A 270 -8.66 5.19 -4.13
N GLY A 271 -9.12 6.42 -4.35
CA GLY A 271 -10.53 6.75 -4.25
C GLY A 271 -11.36 6.09 -5.37
N PRO A 272 -12.68 6.31 -5.37
CA PRO A 272 -13.52 5.90 -6.50
C PRO A 272 -13.34 6.87 -7.69
N ARG A 273 -14.32 7.64 -8.06
CA ARG A 273 -14.18 8.71 -9.06
C ARG A 273 -13.77 10.01 -8.37
N GLY A 274 -12.48 10.31 -8.32
CA GLY A 274 -11.88 11.34 -7.46
C GLY A 274 -11.53 10.79 -6.08
N GLY A 275 -10.82 11.59 -5.26
CA GLY A 275 -10.56 11.31 -3.87
C GLY A 275 -9.56 10.18 -3.61
N ASP A 276 -8.51 10.06 -4.43
CA ASP A 276 -7.31 9.34 -4.00
C ASP A 276 -6.73 10.05 -2.78
N GLU A 277 -6.17 9.33 -1.82
CA GLU A 277 -5.80 9.87 -0.52
C GLU A 277 -4.37 9.52 -0.12
N LEU A 278 -3.71 10.46 0.57
CA LEU A 278 -2.48 10.20 1.33
C LEU A 278 -2.81 10.35 2.82
N ASN A 279 -2.67 9.28 3.55
CA ASN A 279 -3.08 9.13 4.93
C ASN A 279 -1.90 8.95 5.89
N LEU A 280 -1.85 9.74 6.98
CA LEU A 280 -1.03 9.43 8.14
C LEU A 280 -1.73 8.36 8.98
N ILE A 281 -1.13 7.18 9.07
CA ILE A 281 -1.77 6.04 9.73
C ILE A 281 -1.51 6.04 11.24
N GLN A 282 -2.57 6.14 12.00
CA GLN A 282 -2.56 6.16 13.45
C GLN A 282 -3.29 4.95 14.04
N LYS A 283 -2.79 4.47 15.17
CA LYS A 283 -3.35 3.34 15.91
C LYS A 283 -4.84 3.52 16.22
N GLY A 284 -5.67 2.56 15.79
CA GLY A 284 -7.10 2.47 16.12
C GLY A 284 -7.97 3.48 15.37
N LYS A 285 -7.44 4.24 14.42
CA LYS A 285 -8.21 5.23 13.66
C LYS A 285 -8.98 4.57 12.52
N ASN A 286 -10.09 5.24 12.15
CA ASN A 286 -10.96 4.88 11.04
C ASN A 286 -10.90 5.98 9.98
N TYR A 287 -10.58 5.59 8.73
CA TYR A 287 -10.38 6.48 7.58
C TYR A 287 -11.60 6.64 6.68
N GLY A 288 -12.73 6.05 7.07
CA GLY A 288 -14.08 6.40 6.62
C GLY A 288 -14.64 5.61 5.46
N TRP A 289 -13.84 4.97 4.61
CA TRP A 289 -14.40 4.19 3.50
C TRP A 289 -15.33 3.06 3.96
N PRO A 290 -16.54 2.88 3.34
CA PRO A 290 -17.16 3.60 2.23
C PRO A 290 -18.14 4.72 2.67
N VAL A 291 -18.12 5.12 3.93
CA VAL A 291 -19.08 6.07 4.52
C VAL A 291 -18.68 7.52 4.25
N ALA A 292 -17.39 7.77 4.10
CA ALA A 292 -16.82 9.06 3.71
C ALA A 292 -15.79 8.90 2.60
N SER A 293 -15.70 9.87 1.68
CA SER A 293 -14.70 9.97 0.63
C SER A 293 -14.74 11.37 -0.01
N PHE A 294 -13.62 11.85 -0.57
CA PHE A 294 -13.58 13.02 -1.44
C PHE A 294 -13.89 12.71 -2.92
N GLY A 295 -14.15 11.45 -3.23
CA GLY A 295 -14.64 11.00 -4.52
C GLY A 295 -16.15 10.70 -4.49
N LYS A 296 -16.67 10.22 -5.61
CA LYS A 296 -18.05 9.76 -5.76
C LYS A 296 -18.08 8.42 -6.47
N ASN A 297 -19.16 7.68 -6.34
CA ASN A 297 -19.32 6.41 -7.04
C ASN A 297 -19.22 6.57 -8.56
N TYR A 298 -18.82 5.54 -9.29
CA TYR A 298 -18.68 5.60 -10.75
C TYR A 298 -19.99 5.87 -11.49
N ASN A 299 -21.14 5.56 -10.86
CA ASN A 299 -22.48 5.86 -11.37
C ASN A 299 -23.03 7.20 -10.87
N GLU A 300 -22.18 8.11 -10.40
CA GLU A 300 -22.47 9.44 -9.90
C GLU A 300 -23.24 9.50 -8.56
N VAL A 301 -23.59 8.38 -7.95
CA VAL A 301 -24.15 8.34 -6.59
C VAL A 301 -23.16 8.97 -5.63
N SER A 302 -23.58 9.99 -4.90
CA SER A 302 -22.72 10.76 -3.99
C SER A 302 -22.29 9.91 -2.78
N ILE A 303 -21.07 10.18 -2.32
CA ILE A 303 -20.55 9.72 -1.03
C ILE A 303 -20.37 10.97 -0.16
N PRO A 304 -20.77 10.96 1.13
CA PRO A 304 -20.50 12.09 2.02
C PRO A 304 -19.00 12.41 2.05
N SER A 305 -18.65 13.69 2.00
CA SER A 305 -17.25 14.09 2.12
C SER A 305 -16.75 13.94 3.56
N HIS A 306 -15.46 13.81 3.76
CA HIS A 306 -14.84 13.82 5.09
C HIS A 306 -15.15 15.09 5.89
N ASP A 307 -15.44 16.21 5.22
CA ASP A 307 -15.81 17.45 5.90
C ASP A 307 -17.17 17.37 6.60
N SER A 308 -18.08 16.56 6.06
CA SER A 308 -19.40 16.29 6.64
C SER A 308 -19.42 15.12 7.65
N ARG A 309 -18.28 14.42 7.81
CA ARG A 309 -18.15 13.20 8.62
C ARG A 309 -16.92 13.30 9.55
N PRO A 310 -16.95 14.19 10.54
CA PRO A 310 -15.79 14.50 11.40
C PRO A 310 -15.35 13.35 12.32
N GLU A 311 -16.16 12.31 12.46
CA GLU A 311 -15.82 11.10 13.21
C GLU A 311 -14.73 10.26 12.54
N PHE A 312 -14.48 10.46 11.24
CA PHE A 312 -13.42 9.78 10.51
C PHE A 312 -12.15 10.61 10.42
N THR A 313 -11.02 9.93 10.38
CA THR A 313 -9.72 10.57 10.17
C THR A 313 -9.62 11.04 8.73
N LYS A 314 -9.28 12.31 8.55
CA LYS A 314 -9.11 12.92 7.22
C LYS A 314 -7.73 12.62 6.65
N PRO A 315 -7.61 12.46 5.31
CA PRO A 315 -6.31 12.40 4.66
C PRO A 315 -5.52 13.70 4.82
N ALA A 316 -4.19 13.62 4.78
CA ALA A 316 -3.33 14.81 4.72
C ALA A 316 -3.45 15.52 3.37
N LEU A 317 -3.48 14.75 2.28
CA LEU A 317 -3.69 15.20 0.91
C LEU A 317 -4.72 14.31 0.21
N TYR A 318 -5.45 14.89 -0.76
CA TYR A 318 -6.26 14.10 -1.66
C TYR A 318 -6.19 14.62 -3.11
N TRP A 319 -6.51 13.77 -4.06
CA TRP A 319 -6.47 14.07 -5.49
C TRP A 319 -7.84 13.93 -6.15
N THR A 320 -8.38 15.05 -6.59
CA THR A 320 -9.54 15.14 -7.49
C THR A 320 -9.21 16.17 -8.56
N PRO A 321 -8.90 15.76 -9.80
CA PRO A 321 -8.94 14.40 -10.35
C PRO A 321 -7.88 13.44 -9.78
N VAL A 322 -8.12 12.12 -9.94
CA VAL A 322 -7.27 11.03 -9.43
C VAL A 322 -5.91 10.97 -10.09
N ILE A 323 -4.90 10.51 -9.36
CA ILE A 323 -3.61 10.05 -9.91
C ILE A 323 -3.57 8.52 -10.06
N ALA A 324 -4.45 7.79 -9.38
CA ALA A 324 -4.46 6.34 -9.21
C ALA A 324 -3.09 5.83 -8.73
N PRO A 325 -2.76 5.99 -7.42
CA PRO A 325 -1.41 5.75 -6.91
C PRO A 325 -1.02 4.27 -6.96
N GLY A 326 0.18 3.98 -7.46
CA GLY A 326 0.70 2.61 -7.57
C GLY A 326 1.48 2.17 -6.33
N ASN A 327 2.28 3.06 -5.76
CA ASN A 327 3.10 2.85 -4.56
C ASN A 327 3.46 4.17 -3.90
N LEU A 328 3.96 4.07 -2.66
CA LEU A 328 4.61 5.13 -1.90
C LEU A 328 5.95 4.61 -1.37
N MET A 329 7.04 5.36 -1.58
CA MET A 329 8.34 5.11 -0.96
C MET A 329 8.92 6.42 -0.42
N PHE A 330 9.82 6.33 0.59
CA PHE A 330 10.59 7.47 1.07
C PHE A 330 12.03 7.39 0.58
N TYR A 331 12.49 8.44 -0.07
CA TYR A 331 13.88 8.57 -0.51
C TYR A 331 14.78 8.86 0.69
N ARG A 332 15.92 8.18 0.76
CA ARG A 332 16.87 8.32 1.86
C ARG A 332 18.30 8.51 1.34
N GLY A 333 19.01 9.44 1.94
CA GLY A 333 20.40 9.71 1.65
C GLY A 333 20.63 10.70 0.53
N THR A 334 21.88 11.10 0.39
CA THR A 334 22.29 12.26 -0.43
C THR A 334 23.21 11.88 -1.59
N LYS A 335 23.36 10.58 -1.89
CA LYS A 335 24.35 10.10 -2.86
C LYS A 335 24.03 10.48 -4.30
N THR A 336 22.80 10.24 -4.75
CA THR A 336 22.41 10.42 -6.16
C THR A 336 21.51 11.61 -6.37
N PHE A 337 20.48 11.79 -5.52
CA PHE A 337 19.57 12.93 -5.55
C PHE A 337 19.53 13.61 -4.17
N PRO A 338 20.55 14.36 -3.77
CA PRO A 338 20.65 14.93 -2.43
C PRO A 338 19.47 15.84 -2.05
N GLN A 339 18.87 16.51 -3.04
CA GLN A 339 17.70 17.39 -2.84
C GLN A 339 16.41 16.64 -2.52
N TRP A 340 16.39 15.31 -2.62
CA TRP A 340 15.20 14.47 -2.38
C TRP A 340 15.22 13.76 -1.03
N ASP A 341 16.28 13.88 -0.26
CA ASP A 341 16.38 13.23 1.05
C ASP A 341 15.18 13.58 1.93
N GLY A 342 14.56 12.54 2.51
CA GLY A 342 13.34 12.65 3.33
C GLY A 342 12.04 12.84 2.56
N SER A 343 12.07 13.01 1.23
CA SER A 343 10.85 13.12 0.42
C SER A 343 10.17 11.78 0.21
N GLY A 344 8.84 11.78 0.14
CA GLY A 344 8.07 10.65 -0.38
C GLY A 344 7.87 10.75 -1.88
N PHE A 345 7.85 9.59 -2.55
CA PHE A 345 7.53 9.47 -3.96
C PHE A 345 6.31 8.60 -4.13
N ILE A 346 5.31 9.13 -4.85
CA ILE A 346 4.08 8.41 -5.19
C ILE A 346 4.07 8.22 -6.71
N SER A 347 4.02 6.96 -7.14
CA SER A 347 3.85 6.61 -8.55
C SER A 347 2.38 6.74 -8.95
N GLY A 348 2.10 7.32 -10.13
CA GLY A 348 0.75 7.53 -10.67
C GLY A 348 0.47 6.63 -11.87
N LEU A 349 -0.57 5.80 -11.76
CA LEU A 349 -1.06 4.97 -12.85
C LEU A 349 -1.97 5.78 -13.78
N GLY A 350 -2.96 6.47 -13.21
CA GLY A 350 -3.94 7.24 -13.96
C GLY A 350 -3.34 8.52 -14.54
N SER A 351 -2.55 9.20 -13.75
CA SER A 351 -1.88 10.45 -14.14
C SER A 351 -0.60 10.23 -14.96
N MET A 352 -0.10 8.99 -15.11
CA MET A 352 1.16 8.66 -15.77
C MET A 352 2.34 9.50 -15.26
N SER A 353 2.41 9.71 -13.96
CA SER A 353 3.33 10.65 -13.31
C SER A 353 4.12 10.02 -12.17
N LEU A 354 5.20 10.70 -11.80
CA LEU A 354 5.90 10.54 -10.52
C LEU A 354 5.66 11.82 -9.72
N ASN A 355 5.21 11.68 -8.46
CA ASN A 355 4.83 12.79 -7.60
C ASN A 355 5.74 12.82 -6.37
N ARG A 356 6.43 13.94 -6.12
CA ARG A 356 7.23 14.13 -4.91
C ARG A 356 6.43 14.88 -3.85
N ILE A 357 6.46 14.34 -2.66
CA ILE A 357 5.77 14.87 -1.48
C ILE A 357 6.82 15.20 -0.43
N VAL A 358 6.69 16.32 0.24
CA VAL A 358 7.51 16.70 1.39
C VAL A 358 6.67 16.65 2.67
N PHE A 359 7.32 16.22 3.75
CA PHE A 359 6.70 15.96 5.04
C PHE A 359 7.35 16.83 6.12
N ASP A 360 6.56 17.26 7.11
CA ASP A 360 7.07 18.10 8.21
C ASP A 360 7.53 17.29 9.43
N GLY A 361 7.38 15.95 9.41
CA GLY A 361 7.67 15.06 10.52
C GLY A 361 6.74 15.23 11.72
N LYS A 362 5.60 15.91 11.53
CA LYS A 362 4.56 16.18 12.55
C LYS A 362 3.17 15.81 12.04
N GLY A 363 3.11 14.96 11.02
CA GLY A 363 1.87 14.51 10.41
C GLY A 363 1.37 15.38 9.25
N GLY A 364 2.09 16.42 8.88
CA GLY A 364 1.78 17.27 7.71
C GLY A 364 2.51 16.80 6.45
N ALA A 365 1.86 16.94 5.31
CA ALA A 365 2.39 16.66 3.99
C ALA A 365 1.98 17.75 3.00
N LYS A 366 2.81 18.03 1.99
CA LYS A 366 2.48 18.89 0.85
C LYS A 366 3.14 18.38 -0.42
N THR A 367 2.51 18.61 -1.56
CA THR A 367 3.14 18.32 -2.86
C THR A 367 4.33 19.25 -3.08
N ALA A 368 5.38 18.70 -3.66
CA ALA A 368 6.52 19.44 -4.18
C ALA A 368 6.40 19.46 -5.71
N GLU A 369 6.97 18.49 -6.42
CA GLU A 369 6.87 18.42 -7.87
C GLU A 369 6.00 17.25 -8.32
N ARG A 370 5.41 17.39 -9.49
CA ARG A 370 4.81 16.34 -10.28
C ARG A 370 5.50 16.30 -11.63
N TRP A 371 5.95 15.14 -12.05
CA TRP A 371 6.54 14.93 -13.36
C TRP A 371 5.70 13.95 -14.19
N ASP A 372 5.22 14.39 -15.34
CA ASP A 372 4.57 13.49 -16.30
C ASP A 372 5.66 12.66 -17.00
N VAL A 373 5.67 11.36 -16.74
CA VAL A 373 6.66 10.43 -17.27
C VAL A 373 6.15 9.66 -18.49
N GLY A 374 4.90 9.92 -18.91
CA GLY A 374 4.28 9.34 -20.08
C GLY A 374 3.97 7.84 -19.99
N LYS A 375 4.08 7.26 -18.79
CA LYS A 375 3.90 5.84 -18.52
C LYS A 375 3.11 5.64 -17.24
N ARG A 376 2.24 4.63 -17.23
CA ARG A 376 1.55 4.19 -16.02
C ARG A 376 2.56 3.55 -15.07
N ILE A 377 2.91 4.21 -14.01
CA ILE A 377 3.93 3.71 -13.07
C ILE A 377 3.25 2.94 -11.94
N ARG A 378 3.52 1.63 -11.89
CA ARG A 378 3.00 0.72 -10.86
C ARG A 378 3.79 0.80 -9.58
N ASP A 379 5.11 0.89 -9.69
CA ASP A 379 6.01 0.83 -8.55
C ASP A 379 7.16 1.80 -8.71
N VAL A 380 7.65 2.32 -7.61
CA VAL A 380 8.87 3.14 -7.53
C VAL A 380 9.65 2.74 -6.28
N GLU A 381 10.94 2.43 -6.46
CA GLU A 381 11.84 2.02 -5.37
C GLU A 381 13.19 2.71 -5.52
N GLN A 382 13.89 2.89 -4.40
CA GLN A 382 15.24 3.41 -4.38
C GLN A 382 16.26 2.28 -4.45
N GLY A 383 17.17 2.35 -5.43
CA GLY A 383 18.30 1.44 -5.53
C GLY A 383 19.38 1.69 -4.47
N PRO A 384 20.27 0.70 -4.23
CA PRO A 384 21.36 0.82 -3.24
C PRO A 384 22.36 1.94 -3.55
N ASP A 385 22.44 2.37 -4.80
CA ASP A 385 23.25 3.49 -5.27
C ASP A 385 22.57 4.86 -5.10
N GLY A 386 21.29 4.87 -4.68
CA GLY A 386 20.46 6.06 -4.56
C GLY A 386 19.73 6.46 -5.85
N SER A 387 19.89 5.72 -6.95
CA SER A 387 19.05 5.89 -8.14
C SER A 387 17.61 5.46 -7.84
N LEU A 388 16.64 5.89 -8.68
CA LEU A 388 15.30 5.36 -8.59
C LEU A 388 15.05 4.30 -9.66
N TRP A 389 14.19 3.37 -9.34
CA TRP A 389 13.74 2.31 -10.23
C TRP A 389 12.22 2.29 -10.26
N MET A 390 11.66 2.17 -11.45
CA MET A 390 10.20 2.18 -11.65
C MET A 390 9.75 1.00 -12.48
N LEU A 391 8.55 0.50 -12.19
CA LEU A 391 7.86 -0.51 -13.00
C LEU A 391 6.66 0.11 -13.73
N GLU A 392 6.59 -0.12 -15.03
CA GLU A 392 5.47 0.28 -15.87
C GLU A 392 4.33 -0.73 -15.79
N ASP A 393 3.10 -0.29 -15.56
CA ASP A 393 1.87 -1.09 -15.58
C ASP A 393 1.41 -1.30 -17.04
N ALA A 394 2.11 -2.16 -17.74
CA ALA A 394 1.84 -2.51 -19.15
C ALA A 394 2.18 -3.99 -19.41
N ASN A 395 1.78 -4.52 -20.55
CA ASN A 395 2.15 -5.85 -21.03
C ASN A 395 2.63 -5.81 -22.49
N PRO A 396 3.94 -5.86 -22.74
CA PRO A 396 5.04 -5.87 -21.75
C PRO A 396 5.18 -4.53 -21.03
N GLY A 397 5.54 -4.55 -19.73
CA GLY A 397 5.83 -3.39 -18.91
C GLY A 397 7.32 -3.23 -18.66
N ALA A 398 7.82 -2.01 -18.70
CA ALA A 398 9.23 -1.69 -18.56
C ALA A 398 9.70 -1.71 -17.09
N LEU A 399 10.92 -2.19 -16.86
CA LEU A 399 11.77 -1.83 -15.74
C LEU A 399 12.59 -0.60 -16.15
N ILE A 400 12.45 0.49 -15.44
CA ILE A 400 13.02 1.79 -15.79
C ILE A 400 14.01 2.21 -14.71
N HIS A 401 15.26 2.44 -15.12
CA HIS A 401 16.31 3.02 -14.27
C HIS A 401 16.29 4.53 -14.41
N VAL A 402 16.26 5.25 -13.30
CA VAL A 402 16.16 6.71 -13.21
C VAL A 402 17.44 7.26 -12.59
N THR A 403 18.17 8.06 -13.34
CA THR A 403 19.45 8.65 -12.95
C THR A 403 19.44 10.16 -13.14
N PRO A 404 20.35 10.92 -12.49
CA PRO A 404 20.53 12.34 -12.78
C PRO A 404 20.80 12.60 -14.27
N LYS A 405 20.44 13.81 -14.72
CA LYS A 405 20.84 14.31 -16.06
C LYS A 405 22.30 14.66 -16.13
#